data_7c761dca2cf1d5c2fa021f1454bb5582
#
_entry.id   7c761dca2cf1d5c2fa021f1454bb5582
#
_cell.length_a   1.000
_cell.length_b   1.000
_cell.length_c   1.000
_cell.angle_alpha   90.00
_cell.angle_beta   90.00
_cell.angle_gamma   90.00
#
_symmetry.space_group_name_H-M   'P 1'
#
loop_
_entity.id
_entity.type
_entity.pdbx_description
1 polymer ?
#
loop_
_entity_poly.entity_id
_entity_poly.type
_entity_poly.pdbx_seq_one_letter_code
_entity_poly.pdbx_strand_id
1 'polypeptide(L)'
;MMAKNNHASLRRSSSHWSRLVRGGVIRFGFYFLLCALSFVFLYPFIKMITQSLMTDDDLINITVKWLPSKLTWSNYAVAYRKLMFKSYVWNSARVAIICTLGHVLSCAMTGYAFARYKFRFKGALFAMVILTMIVPVQTVIIPQYMQFSNWGWLNSEYYLPLVVPSFLGFGLNGAFFIFLFRQFFSGMPYEMEEAARVDGCGPIRTFLH
;
A
#
# COMPACT_ATOMS: atom_id res chain seq x y z
N MET A 1 -52.53 48.37 -10.71
CA MET A 1 -51.17 47.99 -11.16
C MET A 1 -50.38 47.34 -10.06
N MET A 2 -50.97 46.73 -9.02
CA MET A 2 -50.30 46.16 -7.83
C MET A 2 -50.38 44.60 -7.69
N ALA A 3 -51.03 43.86 -8.57
CA ALA A 3 -51.24 42.41 -8.41
C ALA A 3 -50.19 41.52 -9.11
N LYS A 4 -49.29 42.07 -9.96
CA LYS A 4 -48.36 41.30 -10.78
C LYS A 4 -47.03 40.97 -10.10
N ASN A 5 -46.70 41.66 -8.97
CA ASN A 5 -45.40 41.47 -8.27
C ASN A 5 -45.39 40.30 -7.26
N ASN A 6 -46.55 39.87 -6.74
CA ASN A 6 -46.61 38.83 -5.71
C ASN A 6 -46.36 37.41 -6.25
N HIS A 7 -46.69 37.12 -7.52
CA HIS A 7 -46.47 35.79 -8.11
C HIS A 7 -45.02 35.52 -8.48
N ALA A 8 -44.19 36.54 -8.73
CA ALA A 8 -42.79 36.40 -9.04
C ALA A 8 -41.92 36.07 -7.80
N SER A 9 -42.30 36.61 -6.63
CA SER A 9 -41.59 36.33 -5.36
C SER A 9 -41.85 34.92 -4.83
N LEU A 10 -43.07 34.43 -4.96
CA LEU A 10 -43.46 33.07 -4.56
C LEU A 10 -42.82 32.00 -5.43
N ARG A 11 -42.63 32.24 -6.74
CA ARG A 11 -41.94 31.30 -7.65
C ARG A 11 -40.44 31.23 -7.39
N ARG A 12 -39.80 32.31 -6.96
CA ARG A 12 -38.38 32.34 -6.60
C ARG A 12 -38.09 31.58 -5.29
N SER A 13 -39.01 31.71 -4.31
CA SER A 13 -38.90 31.02 -3.02
C SER A 13 -39.00 29.48 -3.19
N SER A 14 -39.98 29.01 -3.96
CA SER A 14 -40.18 27.56 -4.19
C SER A 14 -38.99 26.89 -4.91
N SER A 15 -38.31 27.61 -5.82
CA SER A 15 -37.13 27.08 -6.53
C SER A 15 -35.88 27.01 -5.66
N HIS A 16 -35.79 27.83 -4.62
CA HIS A 16 -34.66 27.79 -3.67
C HIS A 16 -34.82 26.66 -2.67
N TRP A 17 -36.02 26.45 -2.14
CA TRP A 17 -36.36 25.38 -1.24
C TRP A 17 -36.20 24.01 -1.91
N SER A 18 -36.65 23.86 -3.14
CA SER A 18 -36.50 22.59 -3.88
C SER A 18 -35.02 22.22 -4.16
N ARG A 19 -34.17 23.22 -4.40
CA ARG A 19 -32.70 23.00 -4.56
C ARG A 19 -32.04 22.61 -3.24
N LEU A 20 -32.39 23.21 -2.13
CA LEU A 20 -31.88 22.86 -0.80
C LEU A 20 -32.31 21.47 -0.38
N VAL A 21 -33.57 21.10 -0.55
CA VAL A 21 -34.09 19.76 -0.25
C VAL A 21 -33.44 18.72 -1.14
N ARG A 22 -33.35 18.98 -2.45
CA ARG A 22 -32.68 18.08 -3.40
C ARG A 22 -31.18 17.88 -3.05
N GLY A 23 -30.48 18.96 -2.68
CA GLY A 23 -29.09 18.88 -2.21
C GLY A 23 -28.96 18.09 -0.92
N GLY A 24 -29.90 18.23 0.02
CA GLY A 24 -29.96 17.46 1.26
C GLY A 24 -30.18 15.96 1.02
N VAL A 25 -31.16 15.62 0.18
CA VAL A 25 -31.47 14.22 -0.17
C VAL A 25 -30.29 13.54 -0.88
N ILE A 26 -29.64 14.23 -1.82
CA ILE A 26 -28.46 13.69 -2.52
C ILE A 26 -27.32 13.45 -1.53
N ARG A 27 -27.03 14.40 -0.63
CA ARG A 27 -26.00 14.22 0.40
C ARG A 27 -26.34 13.09 1.35
N PHE A 28 -27.59 13.00 1.80
CA PHE A 28 -28.04 11.90 2.65
C PHE A 28 -27.88 10.54 1.94
N GLY A 29 -28.32 10.42 0.69
CA GLY A 29 -28.13 9.20 -0.11
C GLY A 29 -26.65 8.83 -0.28
N PHE A 30 -25.81 9.83 -0.51
CA PHE A 30 -24.36 9.62 -0.62
C PHE A 30 -23.74 9.11 0.69
N TYR A 31 -24.05 9.74 1.83
CA TYR A 31 -23.54 9.29 3.12
C TYR A 31 -24.12 7.94 3.52
N PHE A 32 -25.40 7.67 3.22
CA PHE A 32 -26.00 6.35 3.43
C PHE A 32 -25.25 5.28 2.64
N LEU A 33 -25.00 5.53 1.36
CA LEU A 33 -24.23 4.62 0.50
C LEU A 33 -22.82 4.38 1.04
N LEU A 34 -22.13 5.45 1.45
CA LEU A 34 -20.80 5.34 2.06
C LEU A 34 -20.82 4.52 3.35
N CYS A 35 -21.78 4.74 4.23
CA CYS A 35 -21.93 3.96 5.46
C CYS A 35 -22.22 2.49 5.16
N ALA A 36 -23.10 2.21 4.19
CA ALA A 36 -23.42 0.85 3.79
C ALA A 36 -22.18 0.12 3.21
N LEU A 37 -21.45 0.77 2.32
CA LEU A 37 -20.20 0.24 1.77
C LEU A 37 -19.14 0.04 2.88
N SER A 38 -18.98 1.02 3.76
CA SER A 38 -18.04 0.92 4.89
C SER A 38 -18.39 -0.26 5.79
N PHE A 39 -19.67 -0.48 6.08
CA PHE A 39 -20.12 -1.62 6.87
C PHE A 39 -19.76 -2.95 6.18
N VAL A 40 -20.00 -3.08 4.87
CA VAL A 40 -19.64 -4.29 4.12
C VAL A 40 -18.16 -4.58 4.20
N PHE A 41 -17.30 -3.55 4.03
CA PHE A 41 -15.85 -3.72 4.13
C PHE A 41 -15.36 -3.97 5.56
N LEU A 42 -15.99 -3.37 6.56
CA LEU A 42 -15.63 -3.56 7.96
C LEU A 42 -16.18 -4.86 8.57
N TYR A 43 -17.22 -5.42 7.97
CA TYR A 43 -17.89 -6.62 8.46
C TYR A 43 -16.92 -7.77 8.81
N PRO A 44 -16.00 -8.19 7.92
CA PRO A 44 -15.08 -9.29 8.24
C PRO A 44 -14.16 -8.95 9.43
N PHE A 45 -13.74 -7.71 9.57
CA PHE A 45 -12.90 -7.29 10.70
C PHE A 45 -13.66 -7.30 12.01
N ILE A 46 -14.90 -6.77 12.02
CA ILE A 46 -15.79 -6.81 13.20
C ILE A 46 -16.02 -8.27 13.60
N LYS A 47 -16.33 -9.12 12.62
CA LYS A 47 -16.54 -10.55 12.85
C LYS A 47 -15.31 -11.23 13.44
N MET A 48 -14.14 -10.93 12.92
CA MET A 48 -12.86 -11.47 13.42
C MET A 48 -12.58 -11.04 14.87
N ILE A 49 -12.85 -9.77 15.20
CA ILE A 49 -12.69 -9.25 16.56
C ILE A 49 -13.69 -9.92 17.52
N THR A 50 -14.96 -10.02 17.13
CA THR A 50 -15.98 -10.66 18.00
C THR A 50 -15.68 -12.14 18.21
N GLN A 51 -15.31 -12.87 17.17
CA GLN A 51 -14.96 -14.28 17.27
C GLN A 51 -13.70 -14.53 18.11
N SER A 52 -12.71 -13.64 18.05
CA SER A 52 -11.49 -13.78 18.87
C SER A 52 -11.76 -13.72 20.37
N LEU A 53 -12.88 -13.13 20.77
CA LEU A 53 -13.31 -12.99 22.17
C LEU A 53 -14.37 -14.03 22.58
N MET A 54 -14.79 -14.92 21.67
CA MET A 54 -15.77 -16.00 21.92
C MET A 54 -15.10 -17.20 22.57
N THR A 55 -15.88 -17.93 23.38
CA THR A 55 -15.48 -19.26 23.89
C THR A 55 -15.64 -20.32 22.78
N ASP A 56 -15.01 -21.48 22.95
CA ASP A 56 -15.16 -22.60 22.00
C ASP A 56 -16.64 -23.04 21.86
N ASP A 57 -17.41 -22.99 22.96
CA ASP A 57 -18.85 -23.27 22.95
C ASP A 57 -19.62 -22.25 22.13
N ASP A 58 -19.29 -20.96 22.23
CA ASP A 58 -19.92 -19.90 21.42
C ASP A 58 -19.62 -20.04 19.94
N LEU A 59 -18.43 -20.50 19.57
CA LEU A 59 -18.02 -20.69 18.17
C LEU A 59 -18.78 -21.82 17.49
N ILE A 60 -19.17 -22.85 18.26
CA ILE A 60 -19.94 -24.01 17.77
C ILE A 60 -21.45 -23.72 17.79
N ASN A 61 -21.90 -22.82 18.65
CA ASN A 61 -23.31 -22.51 18.83
C ASN A 61 -23.82 -21.57 17.72
N ILE A 62 -24.70 -22.11 16.85
CA ILE A 62 -25.30 -21.41 15.71
C ILE A 62 -26.14 -20.20 16.13
N THR A 63 -26.64 -20.17 17.37
CA THR A 63 -27.46 -19.06 17.90
C THR A 63 -26.65 -17.84 18.27
N VAL A 64 -25.36 -18.00 18.60
CA VAL A 64 -24.44 -16.92 18.97
C VAL A 64 -23.77 -16.39 17.71
N LYS A 65 -24.31 -15.31 17.12
CA LYS A 65 -23.83 -14.78 15.82
C LYS A 65 -22.89 -13.59 15.93
N TRP A 66 -23.12 -12.69 16.88
CA TRP A 66 -22.47 -11.38 16.92
C TRP A 66 -21.77 -11.06 18.24
N LEU A 67 -22.38 -11.37 19.34
CA LEU A 67 -21.86 -11.05 20.68
C LEU A 67 -21.52 -12.33 21.41
N PRO A 68 -20.32 -12.45 22.00
CA PRO A 68 -19.98 -13.60 22.83
C PRO A 68 -20.88 -13.67 24.06
N SER A 69 -21.31 -14.87 24.45
CA SER A 69 -22.06 -15.11 25.69
C SER A 69 -21.20 -14.76 26.91
N LYS A 70 -19.90 -15.02 26.79
CA LYS A 70 -18.87 -14.69 27.79
C LYS A 70 -17.61 -14.24 27.10
N LEU A 71 -17.12 -13.04 27.45
CA LEU A 71 -15.85 -12.53 26.92
C LEU A 71 -14.68 -13.36 27.47
N THR A 72 -13.84 -13.87 26.57
CA THR A 72 -12.62 -14.58 26.94
C THR A 72 -11.39 -14.03 26.23
N TRP A 73 -10.32 -13.87 27.01
CA TRP A 73 -9.00 -13.46 26.50
C TRP A 73 -8.05 -14.66 26.35
N SER A 74 -8.51 -15.86 26.75
CA SER A 74 -7.70 -17.07 26.72
C SER A 74 -7.21 -17.41 25.30
N ASN A 75 -7.99 -17.11 24.26
CA ASN A 75 -7.66 -17.36 22.87
C ASN A 75 -6.35 -16.66 22.46
N TYR A 76 -6.13 -15.44 22.94
CA TYR A 76 -4.88 -14.70 22.66
C TYR A 76 -3.68 -15.35 23.36
N ALA A 77 -3.84 -15.81 24.61
CA ALA A 77 -2.77 -16.48 25.34
C ALA A 77 -2.43 -17.84 24.73
N VAL A 78 -3.44 -18.59 24.24
CA VAL A 78 -3.27 -19.85 23.55
C VAL A 78 -2.59 -19.63 22.20
N ALA A 79 -3.07 -18.66 21.41
CA ALA A 79 -2.49 -18.30 20.13
C ALA A 79 -1.03 -17.85 20.26
N TYR A 80 -0.72 -16.98 21.24
CA TYR A 80 0.64 -16.52 21.49
C TYR A 80 1.62 -17.68 21.75
N ARG A 81 1.21 -18.66 22.56
CA ARG A 81 2.04 -19.84 22.88
C ARG A 81 2.14 -20.81 21.72
N LYS A 82 1.00 -21.20 21.12
CA LYS A 82 0.97 -22.22 20.06
C LYS A 82 1.62 -21.75 18.76
N LEU A 83 1.49 -20.48 18.43
CA LEU A 83 2.05 -19.90 17.21
C LEU A 83 3.52 -19.48 17.35
N MET A 84 4.16 -19.72 18.51
CA MET A 84 5.52 -19.20 18.77
C MET A 84 5.65 -17.72 18.37
N PHE A 85 4.63 -16.94 18.70
CA PHE A 85 4.36 -15.59 18.16
C PHE A 85 5.59 -14.68 18.19
N LYS A 86 6.32 -14.66 19.30
CA LYS A 86 7.54 -13.86 19.45
C LYS A 86 8.58 -14.15 18.38
N SER A 87 8.82 -15.44 18.10
CA SER A 87 9.83 -15.87 17.14
C SER A 87 9.42 -15.49 15.71
N TYR A 88 8.18 -15.78 15.33
CA TYR A 88 7.71 -15.50 13.97
C TYR A 88 7.58 -13.99 13.69
N VAL A 89 7.08 -13.21 14.66
CA VAL A 89 7.00 -11.74 14.51
C VAL A 89 8.41 -11.15 14.38
N TRP A 90 9.36 -11.60 15.18
CA TRP A 90 10.75 -11.13 15.08
C TRP A 90 11.38 -11.47 13.72
N ASN A 91 11.20 -12.71 13.26
CA ASN A 91 11.69 -13.12 11.95
C ASN A 91 11.05 -12.31 10.81
N SER A 92 9.72 -12.14 10.84
CA SER A 92 9.02 -11.35 9.84
C SER A 92 9.46 -9.88 9.86
N ALA A 93 9.60 -9.29 11.04
CA ALA A 93 10.06 -7.91 11.17
C ALA A 93 11.49 -7.74 10.65
N ARG A 94 12.39 -8.65 11.01
CA ARG A 94 13.80 -8.63 10.52
C ARG A 94 13.87 -8.72 9.01
N VAL A 95 13.16 -9.68 8.40
CA VAL A 95 13.15 -9.86 6.94
C VAL A 95 12.54 -8.65 6.27
N ALA A 96 11.40 -8.17 6.77
CA ALA A 96 10.72 -7.00 6.21
C ALA A 96 11.61 -5.75 6.25
N ILE A 97 12.28 -5.47 7.36
CA ILE A 97 13.18 -4.32 7.49
C ILE A 97 14.36 -4.44 6.52
N ILE A 98 15.04 -5.59 6.48
CA ILE A 98 16.21 -5.80 5.62
C ILE A 98 15.81 -5.67 4.14
N CYS A 99 14.73 -6.35 3.72
CA CYS A 99 14.25 -6.29 2.34
C CYS A 99 13.80 -4.88 1.96
N THR A 100 13.09 -4.16 2.85
CA THR A 100 12.63 -2.79 2.58
C THR A 100 13.80 -1.84 2.42
N LEU A 101 14.79 -1.88 3.31
CA LEU A 101 15.98 -1.03 3.22
C LEU A 101 16.76 -1.30 1.93
N GLY A 102 17.03 -2.58 1.61
CA GLY A 102 17.70 -2.96 0.37
C GLY A 102 16.95 -2.51 -0.87
N HIS A 103 15.63 -2.72 -0.87
CA HIS A 103 14.77 -2.38 -1.99
C HIS A 103 14.67 -0.87 -2.23
N VAL A 104 14.42 -0.08 -1.17
CA VAL A 104 14.36 1.38 -1.25
C VAL A 104 15.70 1.93 -1.74
N LEU A 105 16.81 1.48 -1.16
CA LEU A 105 18.14 1.96 -1.53
C LEU A 105 18.46 1.67 -3.01
N SER A 106 18.27 0.43 -3.43
CA SER A 106 18.55 -0.01 -4.80
C SER A 106 17.63 0.69 -5.83
N CYS A 107 16.32 0.76 -5.55
CA CYS A 107 15.37 1.41 -6.46
C CYS A 107 15.58 2.93 -6.51
N ALA A 108 15.90 3.58 -5.38
CA ALA A 108 16.17 5.00 -5.33
C ALA A 108 17.45 5.36 -6.11
N MET A 109 18.54 4.62 -5.89
CA MET A 109 19.79 4.83 -6.64
C MET A 109 19.59 4.63 -8.14
N THR A 110 18.90 3.57 -8.54
CA THR A 110 18.60 3.29 -9.95
C THR A 110 17.68 4.37 -10.54
N GLY A 111 16.63 4.77 -9.82
CA GLY A 111 15.72 5.85 -10.24
C GLY A 111 16.43 7.18 -10.37
N TYR A 112 17.31 7.52 -9.43
CA TYR A 112 18.16 8.71 -9.48
C TYR A 112 19.09 8.68 -10.69
N ALA A 113 19.74 7.56 -10.96
CA ALA A 113 20.61 7.40 -12.14
C ALA A 113 19.82 7.61 -13.43
N PHE A 114 18.63 7.04 -13.55
CA PHE A 114 17.73 7.26 -14.68
C PHE A 114 17.15 8.71 -14.74
N ALA A 115 17.08 9.44 -13.65
CA ALA A 115 16.65 10.83 -13.68
C ALA A 115 17.77 11.75 -14.14
N ARG A 116 18.92 11.69 -13.47
CA ARG A 116 19.96 12.72 -13.46
C ARG A 116 21.13 12.45 -14.40
N TYR A 117 21.53 11.21 -14.61
CA TYR A 117 22.71 10.92 -15.44
C TYR A 117 22.35 10.73 -16.92
N LYS A 118 23.31 11.11 -17.77
CA LYS A 118 23.28 10.83 -19.22
C LYS A 118 24.23 9.67 -19.48
N PHE A 119 23.73 8.57 -19.98
CA PHE A 119 24.53 7.41 -20.36
C PHE A 119 23.97 6.72 -21.62
N ARG A 120 24.84 5.92 -22.26
CA ARG A 120 24.49 5.22 -23.50
C ARG A 120 23.36 4.24 -23.24
N PHE A 121 22.40 4.17 -24.16
CA PHE A 121 21.22 3.30 -24.09
C PHE A 121 20.26 3.56 -22.92
N LYS A 122 20.33 4.70 -22.24
CA LYS A 122 19.42 5.06 -21.13
C LYS A 122 17.94 4.79 -21.43
N GLY A 123 17.47 5.18 -22.63
CA GLY A 123 16.08 5.00 -23.04
C GLY A 123 15.72 3.52 -23.20
N ALA A 124 16.56 2.73 -23.82
CA ALA A 124 16.34 1.29 -24.01
C ALA A 124 16.34 0.53 -22.67
N LEU A 125 17.30 0.85 -21.79
CA LEU A 125 17.36 0.24 -20.47
C LEU A 125 16.14 0.61 -19.62
N PHE A 126 15.69 1.86 -19.68
CA PHE A 126 14.48 2.26 -18.98
C PHE A 126 13.22 1.60 -19.57
N ALA A 127 13.15 1.44 -20.90
CA ALA A 127 12.07 0.70 -21.53
C ALA A 127 12.04 -0.77 -21.07
N MET A 128 13.19 -1.43 -20.90
CA MET A 128 13.26 -2.77 -20.30
C MET A 128 12.72 -2.80 -18.86
N VAL A 129 13.04 -1.81 -18.04
CA VAL A 129 12.45 -1.69 -16.69
C VAL A 129 10.93 -1.59 -16.78
N ILE A 130 10.38 -0.77 -17.68
CA ILE A 130 8.93 -0.66 -17.87
C ILE A 130 8.31 -1.98 -18.36
N LEU A 131 8.98 -2.69 -19.28
CA LEU A 131 8.50 -3.98 -19.77
C LEU A 131 8.37 -5.02 -18.64
N THR A 132 9.26 -5.00 -17.65
CA THR A 132 9.14 -5.91 -16.50
C THR A 132 7.91 -5.64 -15.62
N MET A 133 7.31 -4.44 -15.67
CA MET A 133 6.05 -4.16 -14.97
C MET A 133 4.84 -4.84 -15.63
N ILE A 134 4.94 -5.12 -16.94
CA ILE A 134 3.84 -5.71 -17.72
C ILE A 134 3.80 -7.22 -17.50
N VAL A 135 4.93 -7.83 -17.18
CA VAL A 135 5.02 -9.28 -16.95
C VAL A 135 4.31 -9.63 -15.65
N PRO A 136 3.25 -10.47 -15.67
CA PRO A 136 2.56 -10.87 -14.45
C PRO A 136 3.49 -11.69 -13.55
N VAL A 137 3.55 -11.35 -12.27
CA VAL A 137 4.40 -12.07 -11.30
C VAL A 137 4.05 -13.56 -11.23
N GLN A 138 2.80 -13.93 -11.50
CA GLN A 138 2.31 -15.30 -11.52
C GLN A 138 3.01 -16.18 -12.57
N THR A 139 3.45 -15.60 -13.67
CA THR A 139 4.15 -16.35 -14.73
C THR A 139 5.61 -16.64 -14.39
N VAL A 140 6.24 -15.82 -13.55
CA VAL A 140 7.65 -15.95 -13.19
C VAL A 140 7.89 -16.64 -11.85
N ILE A 141 6.87 -16.81 -11.01
CA ILE A 141 7.01 -17.33 -9.64
C ILE A 141 7.54 -18.78 -9.65
N ILE A 142 7.06 -19.64 -10.56
CA ILE A 142 7.47 -21.04 -10.65
C ILE A 142 8.92 -21.16 -11.16
N PRO A 143 9.31 -20.55 -12.31
CA PRO A 143 10.70 -20.54 -12.74
C PRO A 143 11.65 -19.96 -11.69
N GLN A 144 11.25 -18.90 -11.02
CA GLN A 144 12.05 -18.26 -9.97
C GLN A 144 12.25 -19.16 -8.75
N TYR A 145 11.21 -19.87 -8.32
CA TYR A 145 11.31 -20.87 -7.26
C TYR A 145 12.28 -22.00 -7.64
N MET A 146 12.18 -22.55 -8.86
CA MET A 146 13.09 -23.57 -9.36
C MET A 146 14.54 -23.08 -9.37
N GLN A 147 14.77 -21.84 -9.82
CA GLN A 147 16.08 -21.22 -9.82
C GLN A 147 16.67 -21.11 -8.41
N PHE A 148 15.90 -20.61 -7.44
CA PHE A 148 16.33 -20.49 -6.06
C PHE A 148 16.55 -21.85 -5.38
N SER A 149 15.76 -22.85 -5.76
CA SER A 149 15.96 -24.23 -5.35
C SER A 149 17.31 -24.78 -5.85
N ASN A 150 17.60 -24.60 -7.14
CA ASN A 150 18.85 -25.05 -7.76
C ASN A 150 20.08 -24.35 -7.15
N TRP A 151 19.94 -23.10 -6.70
CA TRP A 151 21.00 -22.37 -6.01
C TRP A 151 21.12 -22.73 -4.53
N GLY A 152 20.25 -23.58 -3.99
CA GLY A 152 20.22 -23.94 -2.57
C GLY A 152 19.74 -22.83 -1.63
N TRP A 153 19.13 -21.77 -2.18
CA TRP A 153 18.71 -20.59 -1.39
C TRP A 153 17.49 -20.83 -0.53
N LEU A 154 16.63 -21.80 -0.89
CA LEU A 154 15.37 -22.06 -0.19
C LEU A 154 15.55 -22.49 1.28
N ASN A 155 16.65 -23.17 1.58
CA ASN A 155 16.96 -23.67 2.91
C ASN A 155 17.91 -22.73 3.70
N SER A 156 18.11 -21.51 3.21
CA SER A 156 18.99 -20.54 3.85
C SER A 156 18.30 -19.88 5.05
N GLU A 157 18.97 -19.83 6.19
CA GLU A 157 18.57 -19.07 7.37
C GLU A 157 18.52 -17.54 7.13
N TYR A 158 19.16 -17.07 6.06
CA TYR A 158 19.25 -15.66 5.69
C TYR A 158 18.14 -15.19 4.75
N TYR A 159 17.16 -16.04 4.44
CA TYR A 159 16.03 -15.69 3.54
C TYR A 159 16.51 -15.12 2.19
N LEU A 160 17.58 -15.71 1.62
CA LEU A 160 18.23 -15.24 0.39
C LEU A 160 17.28 -14.99 -0.78
N PRO A 161 16.23 -15.82 -1.02
CA PRO A 161 15.27 -15.59 -2.08
C PRO A 161 14.50 -14.26 -1.97
N LEU A 162 14.42 -13.69 -0.78
CA LEU A 162 13.75 -12.41 -0.54
C LEU A 162 14.77 -11.26 -0.45
N VAL A 163 15.84 -11.48 0.27
CA VAL A 163 16.85 -10.46 0.56
C VAL A 163 17.62 -10.06 -0.70
N VAL A 164 18.20 -11.03 -1.41
CA VAL A 164 19.06 -10.72 -2.57
C VAL A 164 18.33 -9.99 -3.68
N PRO A 165 17.15 -10.43 -4.15
CA PRO A 165 16.39 -9.67 -5.15
C PRO A 165 16.02 -8.25 -4.69
N SER A 166 15.74 -8.06 -3.40
CA SER A 166 15.41 -6.74 -2.85
C SER A 166 16.59 -5.77 -2.98
N PHE A 167 17.82 -6.20 -2.69
CA PHE A 167 19.02 -5.38 -2.86
C PHE A 167 19.42 -5.13 -4.32
N LEU A 168 18.90 -5.93 -5.25
CA LEU A 168 19.13 -5.78 -6.69
C LEU A 168 18.01 -5.00 -7.39
N GLY A 169 17.02 -4.49 -6.66
CA GLY A 169 15.87 -3.78 -7.24
C GLY A 169 14.85 -4.71 -7.92
N PHE A 170 15.00 -6.03 -7.78
CA PHE A 170 14.09 -7.05 -8.30
C PHE A 170 13.07 -7.56 -7.26
N GLY A 171 12.96 -6.92 -6.11
CA GLY A 171 11.93 -7.22 -5.12
C GLY A 171 10.52 -6.97 -5.65
N LEU A 172 9.52 -7.11 -4.78
CA LEU A 172 8.11 -6.87 -5.11
C LEU A 172 7.93 -5.49 -5.77
N ASN A 173 7.47 -5.49 -7.02
CA ASN A 173 7.23 -4.27 -7.81
C ASN A 173 8.48 -3.37 -7.99
N GLY A 174 9.69 -3.91 -8.05
CA GLY A 174 10.93 -3.13 -8.15
C GLY A 174 10.92 -2.13 -9.31
N ALA A 175 10.46 -2.55 -10.49
CA ALA A 175 10.35 -1.68 -11.65
C ALA A 175 9.40 -0.48 -11.42
N PHE A 176 8.30 -0.69 -10.69
CA PHE A 176 7.38 0.39 -10.33
C PHE A 176 8.07 1.41 -9.40
N PHE A 177 8.81 0.94 -8.40
CA PHE A 177 9.54 1.84 -7.50
C PHE A 177 10.67 2.58 -8.21
N ILE A 178 11.42 1.93 -9.11
CA ILE A 178 12.42 2.59 -9.96
C ILE A 178 11.76 3.71 -10.80
N PHE A 179 10.60 3.42 -11.41
CA PHE A 179 9.83 4.41 -12.15
C PHE A 179 9.39 5.58 -11.25
N LEU A 180 8.86 5.29 -10.08
CA LEU A 180 8.38 6.29 -9.11
C LEU A 180 9.53 7.20 -8.65
N PHE A 181 10.66 6.62 -8.24
CA PHE A 181 11.85 7.39 -7.86
C PHE A 181 12.40 8.23 -9.01
N ARG A 182 12.43 7.68 -10.22
CA ARG A 182 12.84 8.45 -11.40
C ARG A 182 11.94 9.67 -11.61
N GLN A 183 10.62 9.53 -11.49
CA GLN A 183 9.68 10.64 -11.63
C GLN A 183 9.90 11.68 -10.54
N PHE A 184 10.07 11.24 -9.31
CA PHE A 184 10.36 12.12 -8.18
C PHE A 184 11.63 12.93 -8.41
N PHE A 185 12.74 12.28 -8.69
CA PHE A 185 14.00 12.96 -8.92
C PHE A 185 14.00 13.83 -10.19
N SER A 186 13.27 13.45 -11.23
CA SER A 186 13.15 14.29 -12.44
C SER A 186 12.39 15.59 -12.18
N GLY A 187 11.51 15.62 -11.19
CA GLY A 187 10.74 16.80 -10.79
C GLY A 187 11.50 17.76 -9.86
N MET A 188 12.63 17.35 -9.30
CA MET A 188 13.41 18.21 -8.41
C MET A 188 14.24 19.24 -9.22
N PRO A 189 14.38 20.50 -8.74
CA PRO A 189 15.21 21.50 -9.38
C PRO A 189 16.69 21.07 -9.46
N TYR A 190 17.36 21.36 -10.59
CA TYR A 190 18.78 21.05 -10.78
C TYR A 190 19.70 21.90 -9.91
N GLU A 191 19.25 23.06 -9.53
CA GLU A 191 19.97 24.04 -8.69
C GLU A 191 20.38 23.45 -7.34
N MET A 192 19.59 22.49 -6.81
CA MET A 192 19.94 21.80 -5.56
C MET A 192 21.20 20.93 -5.72
N GLU A 193 21.33 20.24 -6.85
CA GLU A 193 22.51 19.43 -7.13
C GLU A 193 23.73 20.29 -7.48
N GLU A 194 23.51 21.41 -8.17
CA GLU A 194 24.59 22.37 -8.48
C GLU A 194 25.16 23.01 -7.20
N ALA A 195 24.27 23.38 -6.25
CA ALA A 195 24.69 23.87 -4.95
C ALA A 195 25.57 22.85 -4.20
N ALA A 196 25.10 21.61 -4.14
CA ALA A 196 25.83 20.52 -3.49
C ALA A 196 27.21 20.27 -4.16
N ARG A 197 27.30 20.41 -5.48
CA ARG A 197 28.58 20.29 -6.21
C ARG A 197 29.52 21.45 -5.94
N VAL A 198 28.99 22.67 -5.82
CA VAL A 198 29.79 23.86 -5.44
C VAL A 198 30.36 23.67 -4.02
N ASP A 199 29.57 23.05 -3.12
CA ASP A 199 30.00 22.68 -1.77
C ASP A 199 30.98 21.49 -1.73
N GLY A 200 31.42 20.98 -2.89
CA GLY A 200 32.37 19.88 -3.02
C GLY A 200 31.82 18.50 -2.79
N CYS A 201 30.47 18.30 -2.84
CA CYS A 201 29.86 17.00 -2.70
C CYS A 201 30.13 16.13 -3.94
N GLY A 202 30.63 14.91 -3.71
CA GLY A 202 30.70 13.89 -4.75
C GLY A 202 29.32 13.30 -5.07
N PRO A 203 29.19 12.50 -6.16
CA PRO A 203 27.90 12.02 -6.67
C PRO A 203 27.03 11.28 -5.64
N ILE A 204 27.62 10.43 -4.82
CA ILE A 204 26.91 9.67 -3.76
C ILE A 204 26.44 10.62 -2.66
N ARG A 205 27.27 11.60 -2.28
CA ARG A 205 26.92 12.57 -1.25
C ARG A 205 25.81 13.51 -1.73
N THR A 206 25.84 13.93 -3.00
CA THR A 206 24.78 14.71 -3.64
C THR A 206 23.42 13.96 -3.66
N PHE A 207 23.47 12.62 -3.86
CA PHE A 207 22.26 11.79 -3.79
C PHE A 207 21.68 11.69 -2.38
N LEU A 208 22.52 11.74 -1.33
CA LEU A 208 22.10 11.56 0.07
C LEU A 208 21.68 12.88 0.75
N HIS A 209 22.04 14.03 0.18
CA HIS A 209 21.64 15.37 0.63
C HIS A 209 20.42 15.89 -0.11
#